data_d8496417f9a908fc301dd19bef8788c3
#
_entry.id   d8496417f9a908fc301dd19bef8788c3
#
_cell.length_a   1.000
_cell.length_b   1.000
_cell.length_c   1.000
_cell.angle_alpha   90.00
_cell.angle_beta   90.00
_cell.angle_gamma   90.00
#
_symmetry.space_group_name_H-M   'P 1'
#
loop_
_entity.id
_entity.type
_entity.pdbx_description
1 polymer ?
#
loop_
_entity_poly.entity_id
_entity_poly.type
_entity_poly.pdbx_seq_one_letter_code
_entity_poly.pdbx_strand_id
1 'polypeptide(L)'
;MTQEDIVILSQLLDQKFEPVYTRLDLLESDVRELKSGMSEIKQRVASVEQKVTELDQRVASVEQKVTELDQRVAGVEQKVTKLEQKVTELDQRVAGVEQKVTKLE
;
A
#
# COMPACT_ATOMS: atom_id res chain seq x y z
N MET A 1 -65.13 34.76 15.00
CA MET A 1 -64.74 33.98 13.86
C MET A 1 -65.87 33.10 13.36
N THR A 2 -66.12 33.15 12.08
CA THR A 2 -67.09 32.27 11.43
C THR A 2 -66.39 30.99 10.99
N GLN A 3 -67.18 29.98 10.59
CA GLN A 3 -66.59 28.75 9.99
C GLN A 3 -65.86 29.07 8.71
N GLU A 4 -66.32 30.04 7.92
CA GLU A 4 -65.65 30.48 6.71
C GLU A 4 -64.25 31.04 7.01
N ASP A 5 -64.13 31.85 8.06
CA ASP A 5 -62.84 32.38 8.51
C ASP A 5 -61.85 31.28 8.89
N ILE A 6 -62.36 30.26 9.59
CA ILE A 6 -61.55 29.11 9.99
C ILE A 6 -61.09 28.36 8.78
N VAL A 7 -61.91 28.14 7.78
CA VAL A 7 -61.52 27.43 6.53
C VAL A 7 -60.47 28.22 5.76
N ILE A 8 -60.63 29.53 5.64
CA ILE A 8 -59.67 30.40 4.95
C ILE A 8 -58.33 30.39 5.66
N LEU A 9 -58.28 30.49 6.98
CA LEU A 9 -57.06 30.43 7.76
C LEU A 9 -56.36 29.06 7.61
N SER A 10 -57.16 28.00 7.66
CA SER A 10 -56.62 26.63 7.48
C SER A 10 -55.98 26.46 6.11
N GLN A 11 -56.62 26.93 5.06
CA GLN A 11 -56.09 26.90 3.69
C GLN A 11 -54.82 27.72 3.56
N LEU A 12 -54.77 28.91 4.14
CA LEU A 12 -53.58 29.77 4.13
C LEU A 12 -52.40 29.12 4.85
N LEU A 13 -52.66 28.52 5.99
CA LEU A 13 -51.66 27.80 6.75
C LEU A 13 -51.08 26.62 5.94
N ASP A 14 -51.95 25.82 5.33
CA ASP A 14 -51.55 24.70 4.49
C ASP A 14 -50.70 25.15 3.32
N GLN A 15 -51.13 26.24 2.65
CA GLN A 15 -50.36 26.80 1.52
C GLN A 15 -48.98 27.30 1.94
N LYS A 16 -48.86 27.87 3.13
CA LYS A 16 -47.61 28.40 3.65
C LYS A 16 -46.70 27.28 4.16
N PHE A 17 -47.22 26.24 4.76
CA PHE A 17 -46.47 25.15 5.33
C PHE A 17 -46.12 24.07 4.30
N GLU A 18 -46.86 23.88 3.23
CA GLU A 18 -46.62 22.86 2.22
C GLU A 18 -45.23 22.94 1.63
N PRO A 19 -44.70 24.09 1.18
CA PRO A 19 -43.31 24.20 0.73
C PRO A 19 -42.30 23.86 1.81
N VAL A 20 -42.60 24.19 3.07
CA VAL A 20 -41.72 23.87 4.19
C VAL A 20 -41.62 22.36 4.38
N TYR A 21 -42.73 21.65 4.36
CA TYR A 21 -42.80 20.21 4.50
C TYR A 21 -42.04 19.53 3.34
N THR A 22 -42.21 20.02 2.13
CA THR A 22 -41.50 19.50 0.96
C THR A 22 -39.98 19.65 1.12
N ARG A 23 -39.53 20.81 1.59
CA ARG A 23 -38.12 21.06 1.85
C ARG A 23 -37.56 20.18 2.95
N LEU A 24 -38.35 19.98 4.02
CA LEU A 24 -37.95 19.09 5.11
C LEU A 24 -37.81 17.65 4.63
N ASP A 25 -38.71 17.16 3.80
CA ASP A 25 -38.65 15.82 3.23
C ASP A 25 -37.42 15.66 2.37
N LEU A 26 -37.09 16.64 1.53
CA LEU A 26 -35.88 16.64 0.70
C LEU A 26 -34.63 16.64 1.56
N LEU A 27 -34.60 17.45 2.61
CA LEU A 27 -33.46 17.47 3.54
C LEU A 27 -33.27 16.13 4.24
N GLU A 28 -34.36 15.50 4.69
CA GLU A 28 -34.28 14.18 5.30
C GLU A 28 -33.72 13.15 4.33
N SER A 29 -34.16 13.18 3.07
CA SER A 29 -33.66 12.30 2.04
C SER A 29 -32.16 12.53 1.78
N ASP A 30 -31.75 13.78 1.65
CA ASP A 30 -30.35 14.16 1.44
C ASP A 30 -29.48 13.73 2.63
N VAL A 31 -29.95 13.89 3.84
CA VAL A 31 -29.22 13.46 5.04
C VAL A 31 -29.06 11.95 5.06
N ARG A 32 -30.07 11.19 4.68
CA ARG A 32 -29.95 9.72 4.58
C ARG A 32 -28.91 9.31 3.55
N GLU A 33 -28.92 9.95 2.39
CA GLU A 33 -27.93 9.69 1.34
C GLU A 33 -26.52 10.03 1.81
N LEU A 34 -26.35 11.17 2.49
CA LEU A 34 -25.07 11.56 3.05
C LEU A 34 -24.57 10.57 4.10
N LYS A 35 -25.44 10.10 4.98
CA LYS A 35 -25.09 9.10 5.99
C LYS A 35 -24.65 7.78 5.35
N SER A 36 -25.38 7.34 4.32
CA SER A 36 -25.05 6.14 3.58
C SER A 36 -23.70 6.28 2.89
N GLY A 37 -23.47 7.42 2.23
CA GLY A 37 -22.18 7.72 1.57
C GLY A 37 -21.02 7.76 2.56
N MET A 38 -21.22 8.36 3.72
CA MET A 38 -20.21 8.40 4.77
C MET A 38 -19.87 7.00 5.29
N SER A 39 -20.88 6.15 5.46
CA SER A 39 -20.66 4.77 5.88
C SER A 39 -19.82 4.00 4.87
N GLU A 40 -20.11 4.15 3.58
CA GLU A 40 -19.33 3.54 2.51
C GLU A 40 -17.88 4.04 2.50
N ILE A 41 -17.69 5.36 2.67
CA ILE A 41 -16.35 5.95 2.71
C ILE A 41 -15.56 5.41 3.89
N LYS A 42 -16.17 5.29 5.07
CA LYS A 42 -15.53 4.72 6.25
C LYS A 42 -15.06 3.28 6.00
N GLN A 43 -15.90 2.48 5.34
CA GLN A 43 -15.54 1.10 4.99
C GLN A 43 -14.38 1.06 4.00
N ARG A 44 -14.39 1.92 3.00
CA ARG A 44 -13.31 2.02 2.02
C ARG A 44 -12.00 2.45 2.65
N VAL A 45 -12.06 3.45 3.53
CA VAL A 45 -10.88 3.91 4.26
C VAL A 45 -10.31 2.80 5.12
N ALA A 46 -11.15 2.08 5.86
CA ALA A 46 -10.70 0.94 6.67
C ALA A 46 -10.04 -0.15 5.81
N SER A 47 -10.61 -0.44 4.63
CA SER A 47 -10.04 -1.41 3.69
C SER A 47 -8.68 -0.96 3.17
N VAL A 48 -8.54 0.33 2.83
CA VAL A 48 -7.27 0.91 2.36
C VAL A 48 -6.23 0.86 3.48
N GLU A 49 -6.60 1.16 4.71
CA GLU A 49 -5.69 1.08 5.87
C GLU A 49 -5.15 -0.33 6.06
N GLN A 50 -6.01 -1.35 5.92
CA GLN A 50 -5.57 -2.75 5.98
C GLN A 50 -4.58 -3.07 4.88
N LYS A 51 -4.86 -2.64 3.66
CA LYS A 51 -3.96 -2.86 2.52
C LYS A 51 -2.62 -2.18 2.72
N VAL A 52 -2.62 -0.97 3.26
CA VAL A 52 -1.38 -0.24 3.57
C VAL A 52 -0.56 -1.01 4.61
N THR A 53 -1.21 -1.51 5.67
CA THR A 53 -0.53 -2.32 6.69
C THR A 53 0.07 -3.59 6.08
N GLU A 54 -0.65 -4.28 5.22
CA GLU A 54 -0.15 -5.46 4.51
C GLU A 54 1.05 -5.13 3.62
N LEU A 55 0.98 -4.00 2.91
CA LEU A 55 2.09 -3.53 2.07
C LEU A 55 3.33 -3.22 2.91
N ASP A 56 3.18 -2.58 4.06
CA ASP A 56 4.29 -2.29 4.97
C ASP A 56 4.98 -3.58 5.41
N GLN A 57 4.19 -4.61 5.75
CA GLN A 57 4.72 -5.92 6.12
C GLN A 57 5.48 -6.58 4.95
N ARG A 58 4.92 -6.48 3.77
CA ARG A 58 5.56 -7.03 2.55
C ARG A 58 6.86 -6.31 2.23
N VAL A 59 6.86 -4.98 2.34
CA VAL A 59 8.07 -4.18 2.15
C VAL A 59 9.14 -4.57 3.16
N ALA A 60 8.78 -4.69 4.44
CA ALA A 60 9.71 -5.11 5.49
C ALA A 60 10.30 -6.50 5.18
N SER A 61 9.49 -7.43 4.70
CA SER A 61 9.94 -8.76 4.31
C SER A 61 10.91 -8.72 3.14
N VAL A 62 10.62 -7.89 2.13
CA VAL A 62 11.51 -7.70 0.98
C VAL A 62 12.84 -7.07 1.41
N GLU A 63 12.81 -6.10 2.30
CA GLU A 63 14.03 -5.47 2.84
C GLU A 63 14.92 -6.48 3.55
N GLN A 64 14.33 -7.40 4.34
CA GLN A 64 15.08 -8.48 4.98
C GLN A 64 15.72 -9.39 3.95
N LYS A 65 14.98 -9.77 2.90
CA LYS A 65 15.50 -10.63 1.84
C LYS A 65 16.64 -9.96 1.08
N VAL A 66 16.52 -8.66 0.83
CA VAL A 66 17.59 -7.89 0.18
C VAL A 66 18.85 -7.89 1.05
N THR A 67 18.71 -7.68 2.35
CA THR A 67 19.83 -7.72 3.30
C THR A 67 20.51 -9.09 3.30
N GLU A 68 19.72 -10.17 3.30
CA GLU A 68 20.25 -11.53 3.23
C GLU A 68 21.00 -11.79 1.92
N LEU A 69 20.45 -11.30 0.80
CA LEU A 69 21.09 -11.41 -0.50
C LEU A 69 22.43 -10.66 -0.54
N ASP A 70 22.49 -9.46 0.02
CA ASP A 70 23.73 -8.68 0.11
C ASP A 70 24.80 -9.45 0.88
N GLN A 71 24.43 -10.11 1.99
CA GLN A 71 25.35 -10.92 2.77
C GLN A 71 25.83 -12.14 1.98
N ARG A 72 24.95 -12.77 1.23
CA ARG A 72 25.29 -13.93 0.38
C ARG A 72 26.21 -13.53 -0.75
N VAL A 73 25.95 -12.39 -1.38
CA VAL A 73 26.81 -11.85 -2.45
C VAL A 73 28.19 -11.55 -1.87
N ALA A 74 28.28 -10.90 -0.71
CA ALA A 74 29.58 -10.64 -0.06
C ALA A 74 30.33 -11.93 0.23
N GLY A 75 29.63 -12.99 0.68
CA GLY A 75 30.24 -14.30 0.89
C GLY A 75 30.78 -14.92 -0.39
N VAL A 76 30.04 -14.82 -1.48
CA VAL A 76 30.48 -15.32 -2.80
C VAL A 76 31.70 -14.53 -3.29
N GLU A 77 31.70 -13.21 -3.14
CA GLU A 77 32.83 -12.37 -3.52
C GLU A 77 34.09 -12.75 -2.77
N GLN A 78 34.02 -13.06 -1.49
CA GLN A 78 35.15 -13.55 -0.70
C GLN A 78 35.65 -14.87 -1.23
N LYS A 79 34.77 -15.81 -1.57
CA LYS A 79 35.13 -17.11 -2.12
C LYS A 79 35.83 -16.97 -3.49
N VAL A 80 35.31 -16.06 -4.33
CA VAL A 80 35.91 -15.78 -5.63
C VAL A 80 37.33 -15.24 -5.44
N THR A 81 37.53 -14.31 -4.52
CA THR A 81 38.87 -13.75 -4.22
C THR A 81 39.85 -14.86 -3.80
N LYS A 82 39.40 -15.77 -2.92
CA LYS A 82 40.24 -16.90 -2.49
C LYS A 82 40.58 -17.83 -3.65
N LEU A 83 39.63 -18.09 -4.54
CA LEU A 83 39.87 -18.91 -5.73
C LEU A 83 40.89 -18.24 -6.68
N GLU A 84 40.77 -16.93 -6.87
CA GLU A 84 41.75 -16.17 -7.67
C GLU A 84 43.15 -16.29 -7.11
N GLN A 85 43.31 -16.20 -5.79
CA GLN A 85 44.61 -16.38 -5.12
C GLN A 85 45.18 -17.80 -5.37
N LYS A 86 44.32 -18.81 -5.24
CA LYS A 86 44.71 -20.19 -5.46
C LYS A 86 45.15 -20.42 -6.91
N VAL A 87 44.44 -19.84 -7.88
CA VAL A 87 44.78 -19.92 -9.28
C VAL A 87 46.17 -19.28 -9.53
N THR A 88 46.41 -18.11 -8.94
CA THR A 88 47.72 -17.44 -9.05
C THR A 88 48.83 -18.32 -8.47
N GLU A 89 48.61 -18.94 -7.31
CA GLU A 89 49.58 -19.87 -6.71
C GLU A 89 49.85 -21.05 -7.62
N LEU A 90 48.82 -21.64 -8.23
CA LEU A 90 48.94 -22.74 -9.16
C LEU A 90 49.76 -22.36 -10.41
N ASP A 91 49.48 -21.16 -10.95
CA ASP A 91 50.25 -20.64 -12.09
C ASP A 91 51.73 -20.55 -11.76
N GLN A 92 52.08 -20.07 -10.58
CA GLN A 92 53.46 -19.97 -10.10
C GLN A 92 54.11 -21.36 -9.97
N ARG A 93 53.36 -22.32 -9.46
CA ARG A 93 53.85 -23.72 -9.34
C ARG A 93 54.06 -24.35 -10.69
N VAL A 94 53.16 -24.16 -11.62
CA VAL A 94 53.28 -24.67 -12.98
C VAL A 94 54.52 -24.06 -13.65
N ALA A 95 54.73 -22.76 -13.51
CA ALA A 95 55.92 -22.10 -14.06
C ALA A 95 57.21 -22.68 -13.46
N GLY A 96 57.21 -22.96 -12.13
CA GLY A 96 58.33 -23.60 -11.46
C GLY A 96 58.63 -25.00 -11.99
N VAL A 97 57.57 -25.79 -12.23
CA VAL A 97 57.70 -27.14 -12.80
C VAL A 97 58.22 -27.06 -14.23
N GLU A 98 57.72 -26.15 -15.04
CA GLU A 98 58.20 -25.94 -16.41
C GLU A 98 59.71 -25.63 -16.46
N GLN A 99 60.17 -24.75 -15.57
CA GLN A 99 61.60 -24.44 -15.45
C GLN A 99 62.43 -25.66 -15.11
N LYS A 100 61.95 -26.49 -14.18
CA LYS A 100 62.64 -27.73 -13.79
C LYS A 100 62.70 -28.72 -14.94
N VAL A 101 61.64 -28.86 -15.70
CA VAL A 101 61.60 -29.74 -16.87
C VAL A 101 62.59 -29.24 -17.91
N THR A 102 62.66 -27.96 -18.19
CA THR A 102 63.60 -27.36 -19.13
C THR A 102 65.04 -27.66 -18.71
N LYS A 103 65.38 -27.55 -17.43
CA LYS A 103 66.69 -27.87 -16.90
C LYS A 103 67.09 -29.34 -17.08
N LEU A 104 66.04 -30.20 -17.00
CA LEU A 104 66.30 -31.67 -17.18
C LEU A 104 66.57 -32.06 -18.63
N GLU A 105 66.04 -31.27 -19.55
CA GLU A 105 66.27 -31.47 -20.94
C GLU A 105 67.73 -31.05 -21.28
#